data_c008d00e4d95a86693c1e647987eef1f
#
_entry.id   c008d00e4d95a86693c1e647987eef1f
#
_cell.length_a   1.000
_cell.length_b   1.000
_cell.length_c   1.000
_cell.angle_alpha   90.00
_cell.angle_beta   90.00
_cell.angle_gamma   90.00
#
_symmetry.space_group_name_H-M   'P 1'
#
loop_
_entity.id
_entity.type
_entity.pdbx_description
1 polymer ?
#
loop_
_entity_poly.entity_id
_entity_poly.type
_entity_poly.pdbx_seq_one_letter_code
_entity_poly.pdbx_strand_id
1 'polypeptide(L)'
;MPFWKSAAAIALMSAALVLPRPASADVHLSETTRYYIVKGETGRDVVRDMARRGPRSGFLARDIAQTWYSPRNEGDLVMQDGICRVRDPGVRLHIRYTYPRLSERADPQLQHRWTAFIAGVQKHEGQHAALAVDMARKMDDLLSRFAMRTRDRHCGKAKRELARRMDAIWKEYDVRQNAFDKVEHRRGGEVDKLVRALTR
;
A
#
# COMPACT_ATOMS: atom_id res chain seq x y z
N MET A 1 -6.27 14.61 81.52
CA MET A 1 -5.80 13.41 80.76
C MET A 1 -6.43 13.41 79.36
N PRO A 2 -5.71 13.72 78.31
CA PRO A 2 -6.28 13.66 76.98
C PRO A 2 -5.85 12.34 76.29
N PHE A 3 -6.83 11.60 75.78
CA PHE A 3 -6.65 10.41 74.96
C PHE A 3 -6.27 10.78 73.52
N TRP A 4 -5.10 10.35 73.08
CA TRP A 4 -4.62 10.50 71.73
C TRP A 4 -5.14 9.31 70.87
N LYS A 5 -6.02 9.58 69.94
CA LYS A 5 -6.46 8.59 68.96
C LYS A 5 -5.54 8.64 67.75
N SER A 6 -4.68 7.63 67.56
CA SER A 6 -3.87 7.44 66.36
C SER A 6 -4.74 6.91 65.22
N ALA A 7 -4.89 7.68 64.18
CA ALA A 7 -5.51 7.23 62.92
C ALA A 7 -4.42 6.65 62.01
N ALA A 8 -4.49 5.34 61.75
CA ALA A 8 -3.62 4.66 60.78
C ALA A 8 -4.18 4.89 59.37
N ALA A 9 -3.44 5.61 58.56
CA ALA A 9 -3.76 5.79 57.13
C ALA A 9 -3.26 4.57 56.35
N ILE A 10 -4.19 3.80 55.78
CA ILE A 10 -3.90 2.69 54.86
C ILE A 10 -3.72 3.27 53.47
N ALA A 11 -2.48 3.30 52.96
CA ALA A 11 -2.17 3.69 51.61
C ALA A 11 -2.46 2.50 50.64
N LEU A 12 -3.51 2.59 49.88
CA LEU A 12 -3.81 1.65 48.77
C LEU A 12 -2.85 1.93 47.61
N MET A 13 -1.85 1.08 47.44
CA MET A 13 -1.00 1.05 46.25
C MET A 13 -1.77 0.41 45.08
N SER A 14 -2.28 1.21 44.16
CA SER A 14 -2.85 0.74 42.93
C SER A 14 -1.72 0.32 41.96
N ALA A 15 -1.48 -0.99 41.83
CA ALA A 15 -0.60 -1.55 40.83
C ALA A 15 -1.28 -1.43 39.44
N ALA A 16 -0.84 -0.49 38.64
CA ALA A 16 -1.25 -0.41 37.25
C ALA A 16 -0.68 -1.60 36.47
N LEU A 17 -1.54 -2.53 36.03
CA LEU A 17 -1.16 -3.59 35.12
C LEU A 17 -0.83 -2.93 33.76
N VAL A 18 0.44 -2.81 33.44
CA VAL A 18 0.92 -2.46 32.09
C VAL A 18 0.73 -3.70 31.24
N LEU A 19 -0.38 -3.78 30.52
CA LEU A 19 -0.59 -4.79 29.49
C LEU A 19 0.44 -4.53 28.36
N PRO A 20 1.22 -5.54 27.95
CA PRO A 20 2.11 -5.38 26.81
C PRO A 20 1.25 -5.04 25.58
N ARG A 21 1.47 -3.85 25.03
CA ARG A 21 0.93 -3.51 23.72
C ARG A 21 1.49 -4.53 22.73
N PRO A 22 0.65 -5.17 21.88
CA PRO A 22 1.18 -5.94 20.76
C PRO A 22 2.10 -5.00 19.99
N ALA A 23 3.34 -5.42 19.75
CA ALA A 23 4.25 -4.72 18.87
C ALA A 23 3.51 -4.55 17.54
N SER A 24 3.14 -3.31 17.22
CA SER A 24 2.62 -2.96 15.90
C SER A 24 3.77 -3.25 14.96
N ALA A 25 3.66 -4.33 14.22
CA ALA A 25 4.61 -4.64 13.19
C ALA A 25 4.59 -3.47 12.20
N ASP A 26 5.76 -2.92 11.93
CA ASP A 26 5.88 -1.66 11.21
C ASP A 26 6.23 -1.98 9.76
N VAL A 27 5.27 -1.74 8.85
CA VAL A 27 5.56 -1.84 7.41
C VAL A 27 6.54 -0.74 7.04
N HIS A 28 7.76 -1.11 6.67
CA HIS A 28 8.76 -0.17 6.18
C HIS A 28 8.40 0.28 4.76
N LEU A 29 7.76 1.46 4.67
CA LEU A 29 7.34 2.06 3.41
C LEU A 29 8.46 2.95 2.84
N SER A 30 8.76 2.76 1.55
CA SER A 30 9.57 3.68 0.77
C SER A 30 8.87 4.04 -0.54
N GLU A 31 8.94 5.31 -0.94
CA GLU A 31 8.27 5.80 -2.14
C GLU A 31 9.24 6.53 -3.05
N THR A 32 9.07 6.36 -4.35
CA THR A 32 9.82 7.09 -5.38
C THR A 32 8.89 7.55 -6.49
N THR A 33 9.19 8.71 -7.09
CA THR A 33 8.42 9.24 -8.21
C THR A 33 9.31 9.42 -9.44
N ARG A 34 8.81 9.00 -10.59
CA ARG A 34 9.42 9.21 -11.90
C ARG A 34 8.47 9.98 -12.81
N TYR A 35 9.03 10.72 -13.75
CA TYR A 35 8.25 11.46 -14.74
C TYR A 35 8.70 11.12 -16.15
N TYR A 36 7.75 11.18 -17.09
CA TYR A 36 8.03 11.19 -18.52
C TYR A 36 7.40 12.43 -19.15
N ILE A 37 8.11 13.06 -20.09
CA ILE A 37 7.65 14.30 -20.71
C ILE A 37 6.64 13.98 -21.78
N VAL A 38 5.51 14.70 -21.76
CA VAL A 38 4.49 14.69 -22.81
C VAL A 38 4.40 16.05 -23.48
N LYS A 39 4.11 16.03 -24.77
CA LYS A 39 4.04 17.22 -25.64
C LYS A 39 2.74 17.20 -26.43
N GLY A 40 2.25 18.39 -26.76
CA GLY A 40 1.08 18.59 -27.61
C GLY A 40 0.64 20.04 -27.57
N GLU A 41 -0.01 20.50 -28.62
CA GLU A 41 -0.62 21.84 -28.71
C GLU A 41 -2.04 21.83 -28.15
N THR A 42 -2.71 20.69 -28.24
CA THR A 42 -4.06 20.47 -27.71
C THR A 42 -4.09 19.35 -26.67
N GLY A 43 -5.14 19.31 -25.86
CA GLY A 43 -5.35 18.20 -24.91
C GLY A 43 -5.43 16.84 -25.61
N ARG A 44 -5.98 16.78 -26.83
CA ARG A 44 -6.01 15.52 -27.64
C ARG A 44 -4.63 15.06 -28.04
N ASP A 45 -3.73 16.00 -28.40
CA ASP A 45 -2.34 15.65 -28.75
C ASP A 45 -1.59 15.11 -27.53
N VAL A 46 -1.80 15.74 -26.37
CA VAL A 46 -1.20 15.31 -25.12
C VAL A 46 -1.68 13.89 -24.73
N VAL A 47 -2.98 13.60 -24.86
CA VAL A 47 -3.52 12.24 -24.63
C VAL A 47 -2.90 11.23 -25.59
N ARG A 48 -2.79 11.59 -26.86
CA ARG A 48 -2.14 10.74 -27.88
C ARG A 48 -0.66 10.51 -27.57
N ASP A 49 0.04 11.52 -27.07
CA ASP A 49 1.45 11.40 -26.68
C ASP A 49 1.63 10.55 -25.43
N MET A 50 0.73 10.65 -24.43
CA MET A 50 0.69 9.74 -23.29
C MET A 50 0.49 8.28 -23.73
N ALA A 51 -0.42 8.02 -24.65
CA ALA A 51 -0.65 6.68 -25.20
C ALA A 51 0.58 6.09 -25.93
N ARG A 52 1.52 6.92 -26.37
CA ARG A 52 2.78 6.49 -26.99
C ARG A 52 3.93 6.31 -26.02
N ARG A 53 4.00 7.16 -24.98
CA ARG A 53 5.17 7.29 -24.09
C ARG A 53 4.94 6.77 -22.69
N GLY A 54 3.70 6.60 -22.28
CA GLY A 54 3.32 6.17 -20.95
C GLY A 54 3.91 4.82 -20.56
N PRO A 55 3.87 4.47 -19.28
CA PRO A 55 4.34 3.18 -18.79
C PRO A 55 3.62 2.04 -19.48
N ARG A 56 4.27 0.91 -19.63
CA ARG A 56 3.68 -0.28 -20.24
C ARG A 56 2.82 -1.00 -19.20
N SER A 57 1.56 -1.27 -19.57
CA SER A 57 0.67 -2.19 -18.87
C SER A 57 0.42 -3.41 -19.76
N GLY A 58 0.94 -4.56 -19.33
CA GLY A 58 0.87 -5.76 -20.16
C GLY A 58 1.69 -5.68 -21.45
N PHE A 59 1.28 -6.44 -22.48
CA PHE A 59 2.10 -6.63 -23.69
C PHE A 59 1.95 -5.49 -24.71
N LEU A 60 0.75 -4.91 -24.86
CA LEU A 60 0.45 -3.93 -25.91
C LEU A 60 -0.12 -2.61 -25.41
N ALA A 61 -0.59 -2.54 -24.18
CA ALA A 61 -1.21 -1.34 -23.63
C ALA A 61 -0.19 -0.42 -22.93
N ARG A 62 -0.50 0.89 -22.93
CA ARG A 62 0.23 1.89 -22.16
C ARG A 62 -0.75 2.68 -21.32
N ASP A 63 -0.37 2.91 -20.07
CA ASP A 63 -1.15 3.67 -19.10
C ASP A 63 -0.75 5.15 -19.13
N ILE A 64 -1.64 6.00 -18.64
CA ILE A 64 -1.37 7.44 -18.44
C ILE A 64 -0.36 7.61 -17.32
N ALA A 65 -0.51 6.86 -16.26
CA ALA A 65 0.38 6.81 -15.11
C ALA A 65 0.46 5.37 -14.59
N GLN A 66 1.29 5.11 -13.61
CA GLN A 66 1.41 3.78 -13.05
C GLN A 66 1.91 3.86 -11.61
N THR A 67 1.26 3.12 -10.74
CA THR A 67 1.76 2.77 -9.41
C THR A 67 2.31 1.35 -9.44
N TRP A 68 3.64 1.25 -9.38
CA TRP A 68 4.32 -0.03 -9.22
C TRP A 68 4.66 -0.25 -7.75
N TYR A 69 4.56 -1.47 -7.26
CA TYR A 69 4.84 -1.82 -5.88
C TYR A 69 5.60 -3.14 -5.78
N SER A 70 6.40 -3.27 -4.73
CA SER A 70 7.18 -4.47 -4.44
C SER A 70 7.23 -4.70 -2.93
N PRO A 71 6.39 -5.56 -2.37
CA PRO A 71 6.52 -6.00 -1.00
C PRO A 71 7.60 -7.07 -0.89
N ARG A 72 8.37 -7.02 0.20
CA ARG A 72 9.34 -8.04 0.59
C ARG A 72 9.07 -8.46 2.02
N ASN A 73 8.77 -9.74 2.21
CA ASN A 73 8.61 -10.31 3.53
C ASN A 73 9.98 -10.48 4.18
N GLU A 74 10.07 -10.20 5.48
CA GLU A 74 11.24 -10.38 6.32
C GLU A 74 10.96 -11.42 7.41
N GLY A 75 12.02 -11.91 8.03
CA GLY A 75 11.95 -12.91 9.09
C GLY A 75 12.11 -14.35 8.63
N ASP A 76 12.51 -15.17 9.57
CA ASP A 76 12.78 -16.59 9.38
C ASP A 76 11.73 -17.46 10.07
N LEU A 77 11.25 -18.47 9.35
CA LEU A 77 10.37 -19.46 9.95
C LEU A 77 11.20 -20.44 10.78
N VAL A 78 11.05 -20.39 12.10
CA VAL A 78 11.81 -21.18 13.07
C VAL A 78 10.93 -22.08 13.90
N MET A 79 11.48 -23.25 14.32
CA MET A 79 10.86 -24.14 15.29
C MET A 79 11.27 -23.74 16.71
N GLN A 80 10.28 -23.48 17.56
CA GLN A 80 10.47 -23.28 18.99
C GLN A 80 9.38 -24.02 19.75
N ASP A 81 9.75 -24.90 20.66
CA ASP A 81 8.85 -25.67 21.53
C ASP A 81 7.71 -26.42 20.76
N GLY A 82 8.05 -27.01 19.62
CA GLY A 82 7.09 -27.74 18.80
C GLY A 82 6.14 -26.85 17.98
N ILE A 83 6.40 -25.55 17.94
CA ILE A 83 5.61 -24.55 17.20
C ILE A 83 6.54 -23.86 16.20
N CYS A 84 6.14 -23.82 14.93
CA CYS A 84 6.77 -22.98 13.92
C CYS A 84 6.21 -21.56 13.99
N ARG A 85 7.08 -20.57 14.16
CA ARG A 85 6.77 -19.14 14.19
C ARG A 85 7.72 -18.37 13.27
N VAL A 86 7.30 -17.20 12.83
CA VAL A 86 8.21 -16.28 12.14
C VAL A 86 8.97 -15.49 13.21
N ARG A 87 10.30 -15.58 13.18
CA ARG A 87 11.21 -14.77 13.99
C ARG A 87 11.54 -13.50 13.24
N ASP A 88 11.57 -12.36 13.92
CA ASP A 88 11.82 -11.02 13.36
C ASP A 88 10.94 -10.71 12.14
N PRO A 89 9.59 -10.82 12.28
CA PRO A 89 8.67 -10.62 11.18
C PRO A 89 8.66 -9.16 10.75
N GLY A 90 8.47 -8.92 9.46
CA GLY A 90 8.30 -7.58 8.90
C GLY A 90 7.97 -7.62 7.42
N VAL A 91 7.54 -6.47 6.89
CA VAL A 91 7.34 -6.27 5.46
C VAL A 91 7.95 -4.94 5.03
N ARG A 92 8.81 -4.98 4.02
CA ARG A 92 9.25 -3.77 3.31
C ARG A 92 8.42 -3.59 2.07
N LEU A 93 7.78 -2.43 1.94
CA LEU A 93 7.03 -2.07 0.75
C LEU A 93 7.72 -0.91 0.03
N HIS A 94 8.13 -1.13 -1.20
CA HIS A 94 8.57 -0.06 -2.09
C HIS A 94 7.48 0.27 -3.10
N ILE A 95 7.08 1.54 -3.16
CA ILE A 95 6.12 2.07 -4.13
C ILE A 95 6.85 3.01 -5.09
N ARG A 96 6.58 2.88 -6.39
CA ARG A 96 7.12 3.76 -7.41
C ARG A 96 5.99 4.27 -8.29
N TYR A 97 5.79 5.58 -8.26
CA TYR A 97 4.89 6.27 -9.16
C TYR A 97 5.59 6.65 -10.46
N THR A 98 4.89 6.54 -11.56
CA THR A 98 5.33 7.07 -12.87
C THR A 98 4.23 7.97 -13.41
N TYR A 99 4.52 9.27 -13.48
CA TYR A 99 3.56 10.29 -13.92
C TYR A 99 3.99 10.97 -15.22
N PRO A 100 3.03 11.39 -16.07
CA PRO A 100 3.31 12.32 -17.15
C PRO A 100 3.62 13.73 -16.59
N ARG A 101 4.49 14.45 -17.27
CA ARG A 101 4.75 15.90 -17.05
C ARG A 101 4.57 16.62 -18.37
N LEU A 102 3.66 17.58 -18.39
CA LEU A 102 3.46 18.43 -19.57
C LEU A 102 4.69 19.30 -19.83
N SER A 103 5.05 19.45 -21.10
CA SER A 103 6.13 20.37 -21.51
C SER A 103 5.78 21.80 -21.14
N GLU A 104 6.77 22.56 -20.64
CA GLU A 104 6.62 23.97 -20.25
C GLU A 104 6.24 24.89 -21.43
N ARG A 105 6.43 24.44 -22.67
CA ARG A 105 6.07 25.17 -23.90
C ARG A 105 4.60 25.03 -24.28
N ALA A 106 3.78 24.36 -23.50
CA ALA A 106 2.35 24.23 -23.76
C ALA A 106 1.61 25.56 -23.55
N ASP A 107 0.53 25.74 -24.31
CA ASP A 107 -0.36 26.89 -24.19
C ASP A 107 -0.88 27.08 -22.72
N PRO A 108 -1.02 28.31 -22.21
CA PRO A 108 -1.48 28.57 -20.83
C PRO A 108 -2.85 27.95 -20.50
N GLN A 109 -3.80 27.92 -21.45
CA GLN A 109 -5.10 27.31 -21.22
C GLN A 109 -4.96 25.79 -21.09
N LEU A 110 -4.11 25.16 -21.91
CA LEU A 110 -3.79 23.74 -21.80
C LEU A 110 -3.11 23.45 -20.46
N GLN A 111 -2.17 24.29 -20.02
CA GLN A 111 -1.53 24.14 -18.71
C GLN A 111 -2.51 24.24 -17.56
N HIS A 112 -3.49 25.15 -17.63
CA HIS A 112 -4.55 25.24 -16.62
C HIS A 112 -5.38 23.94 -16.55
N ARG A 113 -5.83 23.40 -17.69
CA ARG A 113 -6.55 22.11 -17.73
C ARG A 113 -5.69 20.94 -17.26
N TRP A 114 -4.39 20.98 -17.60
CA TRP A 114 -3.43 19.98 -17.16
C TRP A 114 -3.29 19.92 -15.64
N THR A 115 -3.32 21.03 -14.94
CA THR A 115 -3.20 21.07 -13.48
C THR A 115 -4.31 20.25 -12.81
N ALA A 116 -5.54 20.41 -13.25
CA ALA A 116 -6.66 19.63 -12.74
C ALA A 116 -6.57 18.13 -13.14
N PHE A 117 -6.14 17.87 -14.38
CA PHE A 117 -5.95 16.52 -14.89
C PHE A 117 -4.91 15.74 -14.09
N ILE A 118 -3.70 16.31 -13.90
CA ILE A 118 -2.63 15.60 -13.20
C ILE A 118 -2.94 15.39 -11.71
N ALA A 119 -3.63 16.32 -11.06
CA ALA A 119 -4.09 16.15 -9.70
C ALA A 119 -5.07 14.96 -9.58
N GLY A 120 -5.98 14.81 -10.53
CA GLY A 120 -6.90 13.66 -10.59
C GLY A 120 -6.17 12.34 -10.84
N VAL A 121 -5.19 12.31 -11.75
CA VAL A 121 -4.33 11.13 -12.00
C VAL A 121 -3.55 10.76 -10.74
N GLN A 122 -2.96 11.72 -10.04
CA GLN A 122 -2.24 11.47 -8.79
C GLN A 122 -3.15 10.90 -7.69
N LYS A 123 -4.39 11.38 -7.60
CA LYS A 123 -5.38 10.81 -6.68
C LYS A 123 -5.71 9.36 -7.01
N HIS A 124 -5.88 9.03 -8.30
CA HIS A 124 -6.13 7.66 -8.77
C HIS A 124 -4.97 6.73 -8.39
N GLU A 125 -3.74 7.11 -8.74
CA GLU A 125 -2.54 6.33 -8.41
C GLU A 125 -2.31 6.20 -6.89
N GLY A 126 -2.63 7.24 -6.13
CA GLY A 126 -2.61 7.22 -4.67
C GLY A 126 -3.55 6.18 -4.07
N GLN A 127 -4.69 5.91 -4.71
CA GLN A 127 -5.61 4.85 -4.28
C GLN A 127 -5.00 3.45 -4.50
N HIS A 128 -4.31 3.22 -5.63
CA HIS A 128 -3.55 1.99 -5.86
C HIS A 128 -2.47 1.78 -4.79
N ALA A 129 -1.75 2.84 -4.44
CA ALA A 129 -0.76 2.81 -3.36
C ALA A 129 -1.39 2.49 -2.00
N ALA A 130 -2.52 3.09 -1.67
CA ALA A 130 -3.25 2.81 -0.42
C ALA A 130 -3.66 1.33 -0.32
N LEU A 131 -4.12 0.73 -1.42
CA LEU A 131 -4.44 -0.69 -1.49
C LEU A 131 -3.19 -1.56 -1.30
N ALA A 132 -2.04 -1.17 -1.86
CA ALA A 132 -0.76 -1.88 -1.67
C ALA A 132 -0.27 -1.81 -0.21
N VAL A 133 -0.44 -0.66 0.45
CA VAL A 133 -0.12 -0.50 1.88
C VAL A 133 -1.03 -1.37 2.74
N ASP A 134 -2.34 -1.43 2.45
CA ASP A 134 -3.27 -2.32 3.16
C ASP A 134 -2.88 -3.81 3.01
N MET A 135 -2.52 -4.23 1.80
CA MET A 135 -1.99 -5.56 1.54
C MET A 135 -0.73 -5.85 2.37
N ALA A 136 0.24 -4.93 2.37
CA ALA A 136 1.48 -5.10 3.13
C ALA A 136 1.22 -5.22 4.63
N ARG A 137 0.29 -4.44 5.19
CA ARG A 137 -0.14 -4.55 6.59
C ARG A 137 -0.76 -5.90 6.91
N LYS A 138 -1.60 -6.46 6.02
CA LYS A 138 -2.17 -7.80 6.18
C LYS A 138 -1.09 -8.89 6.14
N MET A 139 -0.10 -8.76 5.25
CA MET A 139 1.04 -9.66 5.19
C MET A 139 1.84 -9.63 6.47
N ASP A 140 2.12 -8.45 6.98
CA ASP A 140 2.87 -8.23 8.20
C ASP A 140 2.13 -8.78 9.43
N ASP A 141 0.83 -8.53 9.57
CA ASP A 141 -0.02 -9.11 10.61
C ASP A 141 -0.03 -10.65 10.56
N LEU A 142 -0.10 -11.21 9.34
CA LEU A 142 0.01 -12.65 9.15
C LEU A 142 1.36 -13.19 9.62
N LEU A 143 2.49 -12.56 9.25
CA LEU A 143 3.83 -12.99 9.66
C LEU A 143 3.98 -12.92 11.19
N SER A 144 3.58 -11.83 11.80
CA SER A 144 3.71 -11.56 13.23
C SER A 144 2.90 -12.53 14.09
N ARG A 145 1.72 -12.94 13.62
CA ARG A 145 0.83 -13.85 14.36
C ARG A 145 0.95 -15.30 13.93
N PHE A 146 1.78 -15.60 12.93
CA PHE A 146 1.88 -16.96 12.44
C PHE A 146 2.44 -17.91 13.50
N ALA A 147 1.67 -18.92 13.84
CA ALA A 147 2.08 -19.98 14.74
C ALA A 147 1.41 -21.30 14.29
N MET A 148 2.20 -22.33 14.08
CA MET A 148 1.70 -23.65 13.70
C MET A 148 2.41 -24.74 14.48
N ARG A 149 1.66 -25.49 15.28
CA ARG A 149 2.17 -26.69 15.97
C ARG A 149 2.43 -27.80 14.94
N THR A 150 3.61 -28.39 14.97
CA THR A 150 4.00 -29.47 14.07
C THR A 150 5.10 -30.33 14.67
N ARG A 151 5.20 -31.59 14.22
CA ARG A 151 6.35 -32.47 14.53
C ARG A 151 7.48 -32.34 13.51
N ASP A 152 7.26 -31.59 12.43
CA ASP A 152 8.25 -31.34 11.38
C ASP A 152 9.26 -30.29 11.84
N ARG A 153 10.46 -30.72 12.24
CA ARG A 153 11.53 -29.87 12.76
C ARG A 153 12.00 -28.80 11.77
N HIS A 154 11.78 -28.99 10.47
CA HIS A 154 12.14 -28.05 9.41
C HIS A 154 10.99 -27.11 9.01
N CYS A 155 9.88 -27.16 9.72
CA CYS A 155 8.71 -26.31 9.45
C CYS A 155 8.15 -26.38 8.01
N GLY A 156 8.41 -27.45 7.25
CA GLY A 156 8.00 -27.56 5.85
C GLY A 156 6.48 -27.48 5.63
N LYS A 157 5.69 -28.08 6.53
CA LYS A 157 4.21 -27.94 6.51
C LYS A 157 3.79 -26.51 6.84
N ALA A 158 4.41 -25.90 7.84
CA ALA A 158 4.13 -24.52 8.24
C ALA A 158 4.50 -23.53 7.11
N LYS A 159 5.62 -23.75 6.42
CA LYS A 159 6.04 -22.95 5.26
C LYS A 159 4.99 -22.98 4.14
N ARG A 160 4.46 -24.18 3.81
CA ARG A 160 3.39 -24.28 2.79
C ARG A 160 2.11 -23.57 3.21
N GLU A 161 1.72 -23.69 4.47
CA GLU A 161 0.52 -23.04 4.99
C GLU A 161 0.69 -21.51 5.01
N LEU A 162 1.84 -21.00 5.44
CA LEU A 162 2.16 -19.59 5.39
C LEU A 162 2.10 -19.04 3.94
N ALA A 163 2.73 -19.76 2.99
CA ALA A 163 2.68 -19.41 1.57
C ALA A 163 1.25 -19.36 1.02
N ARG A 164 0.41 -20.34 1.38
CA ARG A 164 -1.00 -20.38 0.98
C ARG A 164 -1.78 -19.17 1.51
N ARG A 165 -1.54 -18.77 2.77
CA ARG A 165 -2.20 -17.59 3.37
C ARG A 165 -1.71 -16.29 2.73
N MET A 166 -0.41 -16.19 2.43
CA MET A 166 0.15 -15.05 1.67
C MET A 166 -0.49 -14.93 0.28
N ASP A 167 -0.63 -16.05 -0.43
CA ASP A 167 -1.27 -16.09 -1.74
C ASP A 167 -2.74 -15.63 -1.69
N ALA A 168 -3.47 -15.94 -0.61
CA ALA A 168 -4.83 -15.45 -0.41
C ALA A 168 -4.87 -13.92 -0.24
N ILE A 169 -3.90 -13.32 0.46
CA ILE A 169 -3.78 -11.85 0.59
C ILE A 169 -3.50 -11.21 -0.77
N TRP A 170 -2.60 -11.80 -1.58
CA TRP A 170 -2.32 -11.36 -2.93
C TRP A 170 -3.57 -11.40 -3.81
N LYS A 171 -4.32 -12.48 -3.80
CA LYS A 171 -5.55 -12.64 -4.59
C LYS A 171 -6.62 -11.61 -4.19
N GLU A 172 -6.78 -11.37 -2.90
CA GLU A 172 -7.69 -10.32 -2.42
C GLU A 172 -7.28 -8.94 -2.94
N TYR A 173 -5.98 -8.64 -2.89
CA TYR A 173 -5.42 -7.39 -3.40
C TYR A 173 -5.71 -7.24 -4.90
N ASP A 174 -5.41 -8.25 -5.72
CA ASP A 174 -5.65 -8.21 -7.16
C ASP A 174 -7.12 -7.98 -7.50
N VAL A 175 -8.03 -8.63 -6.79
CA VAL A 175 -9.47 -8.41 -6.95
C VAL A 175 -9.85 -6.95 -6.66
N ARG A 176 -9.31 -6.36 -5.60
CA ARG A 176 -9.61 -4.98 -5.21
C ARG A 176 -9.04 -3.96 -6.19
N GLN A 177 -7.81 -4.15 -6.68
CA GLN A 177 -7.18 -3.30 -7.69
C GLN A 177 -7.99 -3.32 -8.99
N ASN A 178 -8.30 -4.51 -9.49
CA ASN A 178 -9.09 -4.68 -10.73
C ASN A 178 -10.51 -4.11 -10.60
N ALA A 179 -11.15 -4.24 -9.43
CA ALA A 179 -12.47 -3.68 -9.19
C ALA A 179 -12.44 -2.14 -9.18
N PHE A 180 -11.41 -1.55 -8.58
CA PHE A 180 -11.20 -0.11 -8.57
C PHE A 180 -10.98 0.41 -10.00
N ASP A 181 -10.05 -0.16 -10.77
CA ASP A 181 -9.79 0.24 -12.14
C ASP A 181 -11.02 0.12 -13.03
N LYS A 182 -11.77 -0.96 -12.92
CA LYS A 182 -12.99 -1.16 -13.68
C LYS A 182 -14.02 -0.04 -13.46
N VAL A 183 -14.12 0.47 -12.24
CA VAL A 183 -15.03 1.59 -11.91
C VAL A 183 -14.51 2.91 -12.43
N GLU A 184 -13.22 3.18 -12.24
CA GLU A 184 -12.59 4.44 -12.60
C GLU A 184 -12.45 4.66 -14.11
N HIS A 185 -12.16 3.59 -14.86
CA HIS A 185 -11.94 3.65 -16.31
C HIS A 185 -13.21 3.44 -17.16
N ARG A 186 -14.33 3.05 -16.55
CA ARG A 186 -15.59 2.94 -17.34
C ARG A 186 -16.00 4.27 -17.92
N ARG A 187 -16.86 4.25 -18.95
CA ARG A 187 -17.48 5.47 -19.48
C ARG A 187 -18.21 6.24 -18.37
N GLY A 188 -17.86 7.51 -18.15
CA GLY A 188 -18.32 8.33 -17.05
C GLY A 188 -17.65 8.07 -15.69
N GLY A 189 -16.66 7.20 -15.61
CA GLY A 189 -15.76 7.05 -14.45
C GLY A 189 -14.83 8.25 -14.31
N GLU A 190 -14.10 8.32 -13.19
CA GLU A 190 -13.28 9.51 -12.90
C GLU A 190 -12.14 9.70 -13.91
N VAL A 191 -11.45 8.62 -14.32
CA VAL A 191 -10.39 8.72 -15.34
C VAL A 191 -10.94 9.17 -16.69
N ASP A 192 -12.11 8.65 -17.12
CA ASP A 192 -12.78 9.08 -18.35
C ASP A 192 -13.18 10.58 -18.29
N LYS A 193 -13.68 11.06 -17.14
CA LYS A 193 -13.98 12.49 -16.92
C LYS A 193 -12.74 13.37 -17.02
N LEU A 194 -11.62 12.94 -16.39
CA LEU A 194 -10.35 13.67 -16.45
C LEU A 194 -9.84 13.80 -17.88
N VAL A 195 -9.84 12.72 -18.65
CA VAL A 195 -9.44 12.73 -20.06
C VAL A 195 -10.33 13.64 -20.90
N ARG A 196 -11.64 13.58 -20.72
CA ARG A 196 -12.59 14.47 -21.42
C ARG A 196 -12.38 15.93 -21.05
N ALA A 197 -12.14 16.26 -19.79
CA ALA A 197 -11.90 17.63 -19.35
C ALA A 197 -10.60 18.19 -19.95
N LEU A 198 -9.56 17.37 -20.06
CA LEU A 198 -8.30 17.76 -20.70
C LEU A 198 -8.47 18.03 -22.21
N THR A 199 -9.34 17.27 -22.89
CA THR A 199 -9.49 17.30 -24.35
C THR A 199 -10.52 18.30 -24.89
N ARG A 200 -11.21 19.02 -24.02
CA ARG A 200 -12.10 20.16 -24.36
C ARG A 200 -11.29 21.44 -24.65
#